data_f80b48d8853bc2faa099089404c62a34
#
_entry.id   f80b48d8853bc2faa099089404c62a34
#
_cell.length_a   1.000
_cell.length_b   1.000
_cell.length_c   1.000
_cell.angle_alpha   90.00
_cell.angle_beta   90.00
_cell.angle_gamma   90.00
#
_symmetry.space_group_name_H-M   'P 1'
#
loop_
_entity.id
_entity.type
_entity.pdbx_description
1 polymer ?
#
loop_
_entity_poly.entity_id
_entity_poly.type
_entity_poly.pdbx_seq_one_letter_code
_entity_poly.pdbx_strand_id
1 'polypeptide(L)'
;METIEYEEEYEEPPRPTRRSTVGHDYTAPTTRATPMPREKPRKHPLFSVGIGMFLFLALVFTWNVVVVPWWHGLQIQWHYGDNQVSVMGADVGHGGTSRFIAFDSDNDIVVVEVVNRKYNVYIIPTGKLQNQLVTLSVRDVDGDGKPDLVVQIDGQEGVFVLFNTGDSFSLTK
;
A
#
# COMPACT_ATOMS: atom_id res chain seq x y z
N MET A 1 12.44 -2.21 -45.67
CA MET A 1 12.79 -2.70 -44.34
C MET A 1 12.77 -4.20 -44.44
N GLU A 2 13.91 -4.76 -44.78
CA GLU A 2 14.11 -6.16 -45.20
C GLU A 2 14.44 -6.97 -43.95
N THR A 3 13.60 -7.95 -43.66
CA THR A 3 13.76 -8.87 -42.52
C THR A 3 14.69 -10.00 -43.00
N ILE A 4 15.89 -10.06 -42.44
CA ILE A 4 16.82 -11.16 -42.67
C ILE A 4 16.50 -12.27 -41.69
N GLU A 5 15.96 -13.36 -42.23
CA GLU A 5 15.67 -14.62 -41.55
C GLU A 5 16.95 -15.45 -41.53
N TYR A 6 17.51 -15.70 -40.34
CA TYR A 6 18.65 -16.62 -40.20
C TYR A 6 18.14 -18.03 -39.94
N GLU A 7 18.24 -18.89 -40.93
CA GLU A 7 18.12 -20.35 -40.77
C GLU A 7 19.40 -20.86 -40.09
N GLU A 8 19.32 -21.25 -38.82
CA GLU A 8 20.37 -22.00 -38.13
C GLU A 8 20.30 -23.48 -38.59
N GLU A 9 21.22 -23.87 -39.43
CA GLU A 9 21.44 -25.24 -39.86
C GLU A 9 22.08 -26.04 -38.70
N TYR A 10 21.25 -26.87 -38.01
CA TYR A 10 21.71 -27.78 -36.96
C TYR A 10 22.45 -28.98 -37.58
N GLU A 11 23.80 -29.01 -37.51
CA GLU A 11 24.59 -30.20 -37.80
C GLU A 11 24.42 -31.25 -36.70
N GLU A 12 23.86 -32.40 -37.09
CA GLU A 12 23.72 -33.59 -36.24
C GLU A 12 25.11 -34.21 -35.95
N PRO A 13 25.50 -34.47 -34.68
CA PRO A 13 26.79 -35.05 -34.37
C PRO A 13 26.84 -36.52 -34.81
N PRO A 14 28.01 -36.99 -35.29
CA PRO A 14 28.18 -38.33 -35.85
C PRO A 14 27.93 -39.42 -34.81
N ARG A 15 27.09 -40.40 -35.17
CA ARG A 15 26.78 -41.58 -34.37
C ARG A 15 28.03 -42.43 -34.13
N PRO A 16 28.29 -42.88 -32.90
CA PRO A 16 29.43 -43.76 -32.63
C PRO A 16 29.21 -45.14 -33.25
N THR A 17 30.14 -45.53 -34.08
CA THR A 17 30.19 -46.86 -34.72
C THR A 17 30.40 -47.94 -33.66
N ARG A 18 29.46 -48.87 -33.58
CA ARG A 18 29.45 -50.05 -32.72
C ARG A 18 30.56 -51.01 -33.10
N ARG A 19 31.67 -51.04 -32.34
CA ARG A 19 32.76 -51.99 -32.51
C ARG A 19 32.33 -53.34 -31.95
N SER A 20 32.13 -54.29 -32.84
CA SER A 20 31.91 -55.71 -32.54
C SER A 20 33.18 -56.29 -31.95
N THR A 21 33.18 -56.62 -30.66
CA THR A 21 34.23 -57.40 -30.02
C THR A 21 33.75 -58.83 -29.83
N VAL A 22 34.48 -59.69 -30.46
CA VAL A 22 34.46 -61.14 -30.45
C VAL A 22 34.43 -61.70 -29.02
N GLY A 23 33.56 -62.67 -28.79
CA GLY A 23 33.35 -63.33 -27.52
C GLY A 23 34.56 -64.03 -26.93
N HIS A 24 34.76 -63.84 -25.66
CA HIS A 24 35.45 -64.80 -24.80
C HIS A 24 34.49 -65.22 -23.70
N ASP A 25 34.02 -66.48 -23.79
CA ASP A 25 33.29 -67.13 -22.71
C ASP A 25 34.21 -67.30 -21.49
N TYR A 26 34.12 -66.35 -20.57
CA TYR A 26 34.58 -66.57 -19.21
C TYR A 26 33.32 -66.69 -18.31
N THR A 27 33.01 -67.92 -17.96
CA THR A 27 32.09 -68.20 -16.85
C THR A 27 32.70 -67.74 -15.55
N ALA A 28 32.49 -66.47 -15.21
CA ALA A 28 32.83 -65.95 -13.90
C ALA A 28 31.76 -66.42 -12.86
N PRO A 29 32.16 -66.78 -11.65
CA PRO A 29 31.22 -67.16 -10.59
C PRO A 29 30.35 -65.96 -10.26
N THR A 30 29.03 -66.18 -10.39
CA THR A 30 28.01 -65.18 -10.07
C THR A 30 27.99 -64.93 -8.55
N THR A 31 28.89 -64.04 -8.12
CA THR A 31 28.79 -63.51 -6.76
C THR A 31 27.60 -62.59 -6.76
N ARG A 32 26.51 -63.05 -6.18
CA ARG A 32 25.26 -62.29 -5.98
C ARG A 32 25.60 -61.09 -5.12
N ALA A 33 25.82 -59.94 -5.77
CA ALA A 33 26.05 -58.68 -5.07
C ALA A 33 24.83 -58.39 -4.18
N THR A 34 25.05 -58.38 -2.89
CA THR A 34 24.07 -57.96 -1.92
C THR A 34 23.72 -56.48 -2.21
N PRO A 35 22.46 -56.11 -2.44
CA PRO A 35 22.12 -54.73 -2.73
C PRO A 35 22.53 -53.89 -1.53
N MET A 36 23.46 -52.96 -1.76
CA MET A 36 23.85 -51.96 -0.77
C MET A 36 22.59 -51.19 -0.32
N PRO A 37 22.39 -51.01 0.97
CA PRO A 37 21.30 -50.18 1.48
C PRO A 37 21.48 -48.78 0.89
N ARG A 38 20.49 -48.34 0.13
CA ARG A 38 20.47 -46.95 -0.44
C ARG A 38 20.36 -45.98 0.72
N GLU A 39 21.46 -45.34 1.08
CA GLU A 39 21.45 -44.32 2.11
C GLU A 39 20.44 -43.22 1.73
N LYS A 40 19.46 -43.02 2.59
CA LYS A 40 18.48 -41.95 2.41
C LYS A 40 19.24 -40.59 2.47
N PRO A 41 19.04 -39.69 1.50
CA PRO A 41 19.72 -38.38 1.51
C PRO A 41 19.42 -37.70 2.84
N ARG A 42 20.45 -37.41 3.63
CA ARG A 42 20.35 -36.64 4.86
C ARG A 42 19.93 -35.23 4.47
N LYS A 43 18.68 -34.89 4.77
CA LYS A 43 18.19 -33.53 4.59
C LYS A 43 19.00 -32.62 5.52
N HIS A 44 19.82 -31.74 4.98
CA HIS A 44 20.59 -30.79 5.77
C HIS A 44 19.63 -29.87 6.56
N PRO A 45 19.72 -29.84 7.90
CA PRO A 45 18.80 -29.02 8.73
C PRO A 45 18.90 -27.53 8.38
N LEU A 46 20.02 -27.06 7.88
CA LEU A 46 20.23 -25.67 7.41
C LEU A 46 19.29 -25.27 6.26
N PHE A 47 18.91 -26.21 5.39
CA PHE A 47 17.97 -25.91 4.30
C PHE A 47 16.56 -25.62 4.84
N SER A 48 16.12 -26.34 5.86
CA SER A 48 14.82 -26.13 6.51
C SER A 48 14.78 -24.80 7.27
N VAL A 49 15.90 -24.39 7.90
CA VAL A 49 16.04 -23.10 8.57
C VAL A 49 15.97 -21.95 7.56
N GLY A 50 16.67 -22.09 6.41
CA GLY A 50 16.64 -21.08 5.35
C GLY A 50 15.24 -20.86 4.76
N ILE A 51 14.51 -21.93 4.51
CA ILE A 51 13.12 -21.84 4.04
C ILE A 51 12.23 -21.18 5.11
N GLY A 52 12.37 -21.55 6.37
CA GLY A 52 11.60 -20.96 7.47
C GLY A 52 11.82 -19.45 7.58
N MET A 53 13.07 -19.02 7.49
CA MET A 53 13.44 -17.58 7.53
C MET A 53 12.89 -16.81 6.33
N PHE A 54 12.94 -17.40 5.13
CA PHE A 54 12.39 -16.79 3.91
C PHE A 54 10.87 -16.63 4.02
N LEU A 55 10.16 -17.67 4.49
CA LEU A 55 8.71 -17.61 4.68
C LEU A 55 8.32 -16.57 5.73
N PHE A 56 9.09 -16.45 6.82
CA PHE A 56 8.87 -15.44 7.84
C PHE A 56 9.03 -14.01 7.28
N LEU A 57 10.10 -13.75 6.53
CA LEU A 57 10.32 -12.46 5.88
C LEU A 57 9.22 -12.13 4.86
N ALA A 58 8.80 -13.11 4.06
CA ALA A 58 7.70 -12.95 3.13
C ALA A 58 6.38 -12.61 3.84
N LEU A 59 6.13 -13.24 4.98
CA LEU A 59 4.94 -12.98 5.79
C LEU A 59 4.97 -11.57 6.41
N VAL A 60 6.11 -11.15 6.95
CA VAL A 60 6.29 -9.79 7.49
C VAL A 60 6.14 -8.74 6.40
N PHE A 61 6.71 -8.99 5.22
CA PHE A 61 6.58 -8.10 4.07
C PHE A 61 5.12 -7.98 3.61
N THR A 62 4.43 -9.11 3.44
CA THR A 62 3.01 -9.15 3.07
C THR A 62 2.15 -8.44 4.11
N TRP A 63 2.43 -8.63 5.39
CA TRP A 63 1.73 -7.95 6.47
C TRP A 63 1.84 -6.43 6.35
N ASN A 64 3.05 -5.88 6.15
CA ASN A 64 3.26 -4.43 6.05
C ASN A 64 2.71 -3.82 4.75
N VAL A 65 2.84 -4.53 3.63
CA VAL A 65 2.48 -3.97 2.30
C VAL A 65 1.00 -4.16 1.98
N VAL A 66 0.38 -5.23 2.47
CA VAL A 66 -1.00 -5.57 2.11
C VAL A 66 -1.95 -5.41 3.28
N VAL A 67 -1.62 -6.03 4.44
CA VAL A 67 -2.57 -6.10 5.56
C VAL A 67 -2.73 -4.75 6.25
N VAL A 68 -1.63 -4.04 6.49
CA VAL A 68 -1.68 -2.74 7.17
C VAL A 68 -2.44 -1.69 6.36
N PRO A 69 -2.19 -1.45 5.07
CA PRO A 69 -2.96 -0.51 4.27
C PRO A 69 -4.43 -0.92 4.13
N TRP A 70 -4.69 -2.23 3.95
CA TRP A 70 -6.05 -2.74 3.86
C TRP A 70 -6.83 -2.53 5.16
N TRP A 71 -6.19 -2.79 6.32
CA TRP A 71 -6.79 -2.56 7.64
C TRP A 71 -7.08 -1.09 7.89
N HIS A 72 -6.16 -0.18 7.53
CA HIS A 72 -6.39 1.27 7.60
C HIS A 72 -7.56 1.69 6.72
N GLY A 73 -7.65 1.19 5.49
CA GLY A 73 -8.78 1.45 4.61
C GLY A 73 -10.12 1.00 5.19
N LEU A 74 -10.14 -0.19 5.80
CA LEU A 74 -11.34 -0.74 6.44
C LEU A 74 -11.78 0.10 7.65
N GLN A 75 -10.83 0.54 8.46
CA GLN A 75 -11.08 1.34 9.65
C GLN A 75 -11.65 2.72 9.29
N ILE A 76 -11.14 3.34 8.22
CA ILE A 76 -11.66 4.60 7.68
C ILE A 76 -13.09 4.40 7.17
N GLN A 77 -13.34 3.35 6.39
CA GLN A 77 -14.65 3.06 5.83
C GLN A 77 -15.70 2.75 6.92
N TRP A 78 -15.32 2.11 8.02
CA TRP A 78 -16.21 1.82 9.14
C TRP A 78 -16.55 3.06 9.99
N HIS A 79 -15.62 4.03 10.08
CA HIS A 79 -15.84 5.25 10.89
C HIS A 79 -16.53 6.35 10.11
N TYR A 80 -16.33 6.43 8.79
CA TYR A 80 -16.76 7.57 7.98
C TYR A 80 -17.68 7.21 6.80
N GLY A 81 -17.89 5.91 6.52
CA GLY A 81 -18.65 5.46 5.35
C GLY A 81 -17.91 5.73 4.03
N ASP A 82 -18.62 5.61 2.90
CA ASP A 82 -18.04 5.85 1.57
C ASP A 82 -17.76 7.34 1.29
N ASN A 83 -18.36 8.25 2.05
CA ASN A 83 -18.10 9.68 1.96
C ASN A 83 -17.30 10.13 3.18
N GLN A 84 -16.08 10.58 2.96
CA GLN A 84 -15.21 11.12 4.01
C GLN A 84 -15.70 12.50 4.45
N VAL A 85 -16.73 12.49 5.28
CA VAL A 85 -17.34 13.71 5.83
C VAL A 85 -16.90 13.87 7.28
N SER A 86 -16.17 14.93 7.59
CA SER A 86 -15.85 15.33 8.95
C SER A 86 -16.87 16.34 9.45
N VAL A 87 -17.42 16.10 10.64
CA VAL A 87 -18.40 16.99 11.26
C VAL A 87 -17.92 17.43 12.64
N MET A 88 -17.88 18.73 12.87
CA MET A 88 -17.47 19.33 14.15
C MET A 88 -18.43 20.46 14.54
N GLY A 89 -18.72 20.59 15.82
CA GLY A 89 -19.45 21.73 16.39
C GLY A 89 -18.50 22.54 17.28
N ALA A 90 -18.44 23.86 17.08
CA ALA A 90 -17.65 24.75 17.92
C ALA A 90 -18.30 26.14 18.01
N ASP A 91 -18.04 26.84 19.09
CA ASP A 91 -18.36 28.27 19.20
C ASP A 91 -17.13 29.07 18.71
N VAL A 92 -17.31 29.76 17.61
CA VAL A 92 -16.25 30.57 16.96
C VAL A 92 -16.60 32.06 16.99
N GLY A 93 -17.64 32.44 17.76
CA GLY A 93 -18.03 33.84 17.91
C GLY A 93 -18.97 34.39 16.82
N HIS A 94 -19.44 33.56 15.90
CA HIS A 94 -20.39 33.97 14.82
C HIS A 94 -21.85 34.06 15.29
N GLY A 95 -22.06 34.32 16.58
CA GLY A 95 -23.39 34.54 17.17
C GLY A 95 -24.10 33.26 17.58
N GLY A 96 -23.38 32.15 17.72
CA GLY A 96 -23.86 30.87 18.20
C GLY A 96 -22.96 29.73 17.89
N THR A 97 -23.32 28.51 18.31
CA THR A 97 -22.52 27.33 17.96
C THR A 97 -22.58 27.08 16.45
N SER A 98 -21.42 27.18 15.80
CA SER A 98 -21.23 26.82 14.40
C SER A 98 -21.06 25.30 14.27
N ARG A 99 -21.69 24.73 13.26
CA ARG A 99 -21.46 23.34 12.84
C ARG A 99 -20.69 23.33 11.54
N PHE A 100 -19.52 22.71 11.56
CA PHE A 100 -18.65 22.57 10.41
C PHE A 100 -18.82 21.18 9.80
N ILE A 101 -18.93 21.12 8.48
CA ILE A 101 -19.03 19.89 7.70
C ILE A 101 -17.95 20.00 6.61
N ALA A 102 -16.93 19.16 6.67
CA ALA A 102 -15.89 19.12 5.66
C ALA A 102 -15.97 17.82 4.87
N PHE A 103 -15.83 17.92 3.56
CA PHE A 103 -15.80 16.77 2.66
C PHE A 103 -14.87 17.04 1.48
N ASP A 104 -14.34 15.96 0.93
CA ASP A 104 -13.54 15.97 -0.28
C ASP A 104 -14.44 16.10 -1.51
N SER A 105 -14.09 16.98 -2.43
CA SER A 105 -14.78 17.20 -3.70
C SER A 105 -13.75 17.32 -4.83
N ASP A 106 -13.50 16.21 -5.53
CA ASP A 106 -12.59 16.04 -6.67
C ASP A 106 -11.12 16.41 -6.38
N ASN A 107 -10.81 17.70 -6.21
CA ASN A 107 -9.45 18.18 -5.94
C ASN A 107 -9.40 19.23 -4.82
N ASP A 108 -10.54 19.49 -4.19
CA ASP A 108 -10.69 20.55 -3.22
C ASP A 108 -11.35 20.01 -1.95
N ILE A 109 -11.04 20.60 -0.80
CA ILE A 109 -11.82 20.39 0.40
C ILE A 109 -12.88 21.48 0.47
N VAL A 110 -14.12 21.05 0.58
CA VAL A 110 -15.25 21.94 0.81
C VAL A 110 -15.61 21.89 2.30
N VAL A 111 -15.56 23.04 2.94
CA VAL A 111 -15.99 23.21 4.33
C VAL A 111 -17.25 24.04 4.34
N VAL A 112 -18.33 23.50 4.92
CA VAL A 112 -19.59 24.19 5.09
C VAL A 112 -19.77 24.51 6.57
N GLU A 113 -19.87 25.80 6.90
CA GLU A 113 -20.26 26.26 8.23
C GLU A 113 -21.77 26.49 8.25
N VAL A 114 -22.43 25.98 9.26
CA VAL A 114 -23.83 26.17 9.51
C VAL A 114 -24.01 26.87 10.87
N VAL A 115 -24.44 28.12 10.85
CA VAL A 115 -24.71 28.91 12.05
C VAL A 115 -26.02 29.67 11.88
N ASN A 116 -26.91 29.62 12.84
CA ASN A 116 -28.21 30.33 12.85
C ASN A 116 -29.03 30.16 11.54
N ARG A 117 -29.02 28.96 10.94
CA ARG A 117 -29.66 28.62 9.65
C ARG A 117 -29.04 29.35 8.43
N LYS A 118 -27.85 29.93 8.58
CA LYS A 118 -27.07 30.45 7.49
C LYS A 118 -25.99 29.43 7.14
N TYR A 119 -25.60 29.44 5.89
CA TYR A 119 -24.56 28.51 5.33
C TYR A 119 -23.47 29.36 4.73
N ASN A 120 -22.24 29.18 5.23
CA ASN A 120 -21.03 29.72 4.62
C ASN A 120 -20.26 28.57 4.03
N VAL A 121 -19.79 28.72 2.79
CA VAL A 121 -19.03 27.67 2.08
C VAL A 121 -17.63 28.17 1.81
N TYR A 122 -16.66 27.39 2.24
CA TYR A 122 -15.23 27.65 2.04
C TYR A 122 -14.63 26.54 1.18
N ILE A 123 -13.92 26.91 0.12
CA ILE A 123 -13.26 25.96 -0.79
C ILE A 123 -11.77 26.10 -0.60
N ILE A 124 -11.11 25.03 -0.24
CA ILE A 124 -9.67 24.94 -0.01
C ILE A 124 -9.07 24.14 -1.16
N PRO A 125 -8.32 24.77 -2.07
CA PRO A 125 -7.67 24.07 -3.17
C PRO A 125 -6.50 23.24 -2.62
N THR A 126 -6.59 21.93 -2.66
CA THR A 126 -5.61 21.02 -2.07
C THR A 126 -4.87 20.17 -3.11
N GLY A 127 -5.32 20.19 -4.35
CA GLY A 127 -4.88 19.27 -5.38
C GLY A 127 -5.53 17.91 -5.22
N LYS A 128 -5.08 16.93 -6.01
CA LYS A 128 -5.70 15.62 -6.07
C LYS A 128 -5.58 14.88 -4.74
N LEU A 129 -6.65 14.84 -3.97
CA LEU A 129 -6.79 14.05 -2.77
C LEU A 129 -7.27 12.64 -3.18
N GLN A 130 -6.57 11.60 -2.73
CA GLN A 130 -7.02 10.22 -2.91
C GLN A 130 -7.35 9.64 -1.53
N ASN A 131 -8.65 9.53 -1.22
CA ASN A 131 -9.14 8.86 -0.01
C ASN A 131 -8.43 9.29 1.29
N GLN A 132 -8.18 10.59 1.45
CA GLN A 132 -7.51 11.13 2.63
C GLN A 132 -8.54 11.60 3.66
N LEU A 133 -8.27 11.31 4.92
CA LEU A 133 -9.12 11.75 6.02
C LEU A 133 -8.91 13.24 6.27
N VAL A 134 -10.00 13.99 6.32
CA VAL A 134 -9.99 15.39 6.72
C VAL A 134 -10.38 15.50 8.20
N THR A 135 -9.51 16.13 8.99
CA THR A 135 -9.76 16.39 10.41
C THR A 135 -9.91 17.88 10.64
N LEU A 136 -10.97 18.28 11.33
CA LEU A 136 -11.22 19.65 11.72
C LEU A 136 -10.84 19.89 13.19
N SER A 137 -10.24 21.02 13.47
CA SER A 137 -10.00 21.51 14.83
C SER A 137 -10.14 23.01 14.90
N VAL A 138 -10.42 23.54 16.08
CA VAL A 138 -10.55 24.98 16.30
C VAL A 138 -9.53 25.44 17.32
N ARG A 139 -8.74 26.44 16.96
CA ARG A 139 -7.75 27.07 17.85
C ARG A 139 -7.40 28.46 17.33
N ASP A 140 -7.03 29.36 18.19
CA ASP A 140 -6.45 30.66 17.83
C ASP A 140 -5.00 30.43 17.34
N VAL A 141 -4.79 30.58 16.02
CA VAL A 141 -3.48 30.32 15.37
C VAL A 141 -2.66 31.59 15.29
N ASP A 142 -3.31 32.73 15.12
CA ASP A 142 -2.64 34.02 14.90
C ASP A 142 -2.58 34.94 16.14
N GLY A 143 -3.17 34.53 17.26
CA GLY A 143 -3.13 35.20 18.55
C GLY A 143 -4.03 36.43 18.65
N ASP A 144 -5.07 36.53 17.78
CA ASP A 144 -6.01 37.69 17.79
C ASP A 144 -7.17 37.49 18.80
N GLY A 145 -7.18 36.36 19.48
CA GLY A 145 -8.21 35.99 20.47
C GLY A 145 -9.47 35.43 19.87
N LYS A 146 -9.54 35.23 18.55
CA LYS A 146 -10.64 34.56 17.87
C LYS A 146 -10.23 33.15 17.46
N PRO A 147 -11.10 32.16 17.65
CA PRO A 147 -10.77 30.79 17.28
C PRO A 147 -10.81 30.60 15.76
N ASP A 148 -9.69 30.21 15.16
CA ASP A 148 -9.55 29.86 13.76
C ASP A 148 -9.92 28.39 13.50
N LEU A 149 -10.34 28.09 12.28
CA LEU A 149 -10.61 26.73 11.85
C LEU A 149 -9.39 26.13 11.17
N VAL A 150 -8.86 25.07 11.76
CA VAL A 150 -7.70 24.32 11.23
C VAL A 150 -8.19 23.05 10.58
N VAL A 151 -7.82 22.90 9.31
CA VAL A 151 -8.16 21.73 8.48
C VAL A 151 -6.89 20.95 8.24
N GLN A 152 -6.81 19.74 8.73
CA GLN A 152 -5.70 18.82 8.58
C GLN A 152 -6.10 17.66 7.68
N ILE A 153 -5.21 17.31 6.76
CA ILE A 153 -5.39 16.20 5.83
C ILE A 153 -4.43 15.09 6.29
N ASP A 154 -4.97 13.89 6.51
CA ASP A 154 -4.15 12.74 6.89
C ASP A 154 -3.18 12.38 5.77
N GLY A 155 -1.91 12.13 6.15
CA GLY A 155 -0.83 11.86 5.18
C GLY A 155 -0.21 13.09 4.53
N GLN A 156 -0.65 14.32 4.85
CA GLN A 156 0.01 15.55 4.45
C GLN A 156 0.69 16.22 5.65
N GLU A 157 1.90 16.75 5.43
CA GLU A 157 2.65 17.46 6.49
C GLU A 157 2.10 18.87 6.77
N GLY A 158 1.19 19.38 5.94
CA GLY A 158 0.61 20.72 6.04
C GLY A 158 -0.76 20.74 6.70
N VAL A 159 -1.09 21.89 7.24
CA VAL A 159 -2.45 22.22 7.70
C VAL A 159 -2.92 23.48 6.97
N PHE A 160 -4.20 23.53 6.64
CA PHE A 160 -4.84 24.74 6.13
C PHE A 160 -5.50 25.47 7.30
N VAL A 161 -5.31 26.78 7.34
CA VAL A 161 -5.92 27.63 8.37
C VAL A 161 -6.91 28.58 7.70
N LEU A 162 -8.13 28.54 8.19
CA LEU A 162 -9.16 29.49 7.86
C LEU A 162 -9.22 30.51 9.03
N PHE A 163 -8.70 31.70 8.81
CA PHE A 163 -8.64 32.77 9.82
C PHE A 163 -10.02 33.36 10.08
N ASN A 164 -10.36 33.50 11.33
CA ASN A 164 -11.65 34.05 11.76
C ASN A 164 -11.65 35.59 11.66
N THR A 165 -12.46 36.13 10.78
CA THR A 165 -12.61 37.58 10.60
C THR A 165 -13.66 38.20 11.52
N GLY A 166 -14.34 37.40 12.36
CA GLY A 166 -15.40 37.81 13.27
C GLY A 166 -16.82 37.41 12.82
N ASP A 167 -17.09 37.46 11.53
CA ASP A 167 -18.37 37.07 10.93
C ASP A 167 -18.24 35.91 9.94
N SER A 168 -17.05 35.62 9.51
CA SER A 168 -16.73 34.58 8.51
C SER A 168 -15.28 34.13 8.64
N PHE A 169 -14.87 33.18 7.81
CA PHE A 169 -13.49 32.73 7.72
C PHE A 169 -12.85 33.16 6.40
N SER A 170 -11.54 33.36 6.40
CA SER A 170 -10.73 33.66 5.22
C SER A 170 -9.49 32.75 5.15
N LEU A 171 -9.10 32.31 3.95
CA LEU A 171 -7.83 31.59 3.73
C LEU A 171 -6.59 32.49 3.79
N THR A 172 -6.80 33.80 3.66
CA THR A 172 -5.73 34.81 3.70
C THR A 172 -6.02 35.80 4.81
N LYS A 173 -4.94 36.20 5.52
CA LYS A 173 -4.98 37.23 6.57
C LYS A 173 -4.73 38.58 5.96
#